data_8b58772787451123b65404562e5f1ef7
#
_entry.id   8b58772787451123b65404562e5f1ef7
#
_cell.length_a   1.000
_cell.length_b   1.000
_cell.length_c   1.000
_cell.angle_alpha   90.00
_cell.angle_beta   90.00
_cell.angle_gamma   90.00
#
_symmetry.space_group_name_H-M   'P 1'
#
loop_
_entity.id
_entity.type
_entity.pdbx_description
1 polymer ?
#
loop_
_entity_poly.entity_id
_entity_poly.type
_entity_poly.pdbx_seq_one_letter_code
_entity_poly.pdbx_strand_id
1 'polypeptide(L)'
;MPIITPHEGEAAKLLEINVEKISNKREYYAQKISDKFSVITVLKGYETIITDGNKIYICKDGDSSLAFAGSGDILAGLIGSFLAQGAKRIDSCLLGVSIHAYSATNSKLKRGLTANELIDLIRKNLNQ
;
A
#
# COMPACT_ATOMS: atom_id res chain seq x y z
N MET A 1 -14.59 9.06 -4.23
CA MET A 1 -13.61 9.08 -3.12
C MET A 1 -12.23 8.79 -3.68
N PRO A 2 -11.33 9.76 -3.70
CA PRO A 2 -9.96 9.52 -4.18
C PRO A 2 -9.21 8.51 -3.32
N ILE A 3 -8.17 7.92 -3.90
CA ILE A 3 -7.27 7.01 -3.19
C ILE A 3 -5.92 7.69 -3.03
N ILE A 4 -5.38 7.70 -1.82
CA ILE A 4 -4.02 8.17 -1.55
C ILE A 4 -3.19 7.06 -0.93
N THR A 5 -1.90 7.07 -1.23
CA THR A 5 -1.00 5.99 -0.81
C THR A 5 0.21 6.53 -0.03
N PRO A 6 -0.02 7.18 1.13
CA PRO A 6 1.10 7.77 1.87
C PRO A 6 1.92 6.71 2.61
N HIS A 7 3.24 6.90 2.70
CA HIS A 7 4.02 6.26 3.75
C HIS A 7 3.89 7.08 5.05
N GLU A 8 4.44 6.57 6.15
CA GLU A 8 4.27 7.23 7.46
C GLU A 8 4.74 8.68 7.49
N GLY A 9 5.85 8.98 6.82
CA GLY A 9 6.36 10.35 6.74
C GLY A 9 5.42 11.28 5.99
N GLU A 10 4.85 10.83 4.89
CA GLU A 10 3.86 11.59 4.12
C GLU A 10 2.57 11.79 4.90
N ALA A 11 2.12 10.76 5.61
CA ALA A 11 0.95 10.84 6.47
C ALA A 11 1.16 11.87 7.60
N ALA A 12 2.35 11.90 8.19
CA ALA A 12 2.70 12.88 9.22
C ALA A 12 2.62 14.30 8.69
N LYS A 13 3.10 14.54 7.47
CA LYS A 13 2.99 15.84 6.81
C LYS A 13 1.54 16.24 6.54
N LEU A 14 0.73 15.31 6.08
CA LEU A 14 -0.70 15.58 5.82
C LEU A 14 -1.44 16.00 7.08
N LEU A 15 -1.11 15.40 8.21
CA LEU A 15 -1.76 15.69 9.49
C LEU A 15 -1.03 16.76 10.31
N GLU A 16 0.12 17.23 9.85
CA GLU A 16 0.96 18.21 10.55
C GLU A 16 1.33 17.74 11.96
N ILE A 17 1.72 16.48 12.08
CA ILE A 17 2.13 15.87 13.35
C ILE A 17 3.46 15.15 13.19
N ASN A 18 4.01 14.69 14.30
CA ASN A 18 5.26 13.95 14.34
C ASN A 18 5.08 12.53 13.81
N VAL A 19 6.05 12.03 13.06
CA VAL A 19 5.98 10.69 12.46
C VAL A 19 5.90 9.59 13.53
N GLU A 20 6.51 9.77 14.69
CA GLU A 20 6.42 8.81 15.79
C GLU A 20 4.98 8.60 16.26
N LYS A 21 4.13 9.62 16.21
CA LYS A 21 2.72 9.49 16.55
C LYS A 21 2.02 8.55 15.59
N ILE A 22 2.31 8.68 14.30
CA ILE A 22 1.77 7.78 13.26
C ILE A 22 2.20 6.34 13.57
N SER A 23 3.50 6.12 13.78
CA SER A 23 4.06 4.77 14.01
C SER A 23 3.42 4.07 15.21
N ASN A 24 3.06 4.83 16.24
CA ASN A 24 2.48 4.28 17.46
C ASN A 24 0.98 3.96 17.36
N LYS A 25 0.26 4.59 16.44
CA LYS A 25 -1.20 4.43 16.29
C LYS A 25 -1.60 4.48 14.81
N ARG A 26 -1.04 3.58 14.02
CA ARG A 26 -1.20 3.59 12.56
C ARG A 26 -2.66 3.48 12.12
N GLU A 27 -3.44 2.58 12.73
CA GLU A 27 -4.85 2.41 12.38
C GLU A 27 -5.66 3.68 12.66
N TYR A 28 -5.45 4.27 13.82
CA TYR A 28 -6.13 5.50 14.23
C TYR A 28 -5.87 6.63 13.24
N TYR A 29 -4.60 6.83 12.88
CA TYR A 29 -4.23 7.94 11.98
C TYR A 29 -4.59 7.69 10.54
N ALA A 30 -4.58 6.44 10.08
CA ALA A 30 -5.09 6.11 8.75
C ALA A 30 -6.57 6.48 8.63
N GLN A 31 -7.38 6.11 9.62
CA GLN A 31 -8.80 6.50 9.67
C GLN A 31 -8.97 8.01 9.71
N LYS A 32 -8.16 8.70 10.51
CA LYS A 32 -8.21 10.15 10.65
C LYS A 32 -7.94 10.84 9.32
N ILE A 33 -6.99 10.35 8.54
CA ILE A 33 -6.72 10.89 7.20
C ILE A 33 -7.94 10.69 6.30
N SER A 34 -8.51 9.49 6.28
CA SER A 34 -9.69 9.20 5.46
C SER A 34 -10.87 10.11 5.81
N ASP A 35 -11.11 10.31 7.10
CA ASP A 35 -12.20 11.19 7.56
C ASP A 35 -11.94 12.65 7.21
N LYS A 36 -10.72 13.12 7.45
CA LYS A 36 -10.36 14.53 7.24
C LYS A 36 -10.41 14.92 5.76
N PHE A 37 -9.92 14.05 4.88
CA PHE A 37 -9.77 14.38 3.47
C PHE A 37 -10.80 13.71 2.56
N SER A 38 -11.70 12.91 3.11
CA SER A 38 -12.71 12.15 2.35
C SER A 38 -12.05 11.27 1.27
N VAL A 39 -11.07 10.49 1.69
CA VAL A 39 -10.27 9.63 0.81
C VAL A 39 -10.22 8.21 1.32
N ILE A 40 -9.89 7.27 0.42
CA ILE A 40 -9.42 5.96 0.82
C ILE A 40 -7.92 6.09 1.07
N THR A 41 -7.48 5.70 2.26
CA THR A 41 -6.07 5.78 2.66
C THR A 41 -5.43 4.41 2.59
N VAL A 42 -4.31 4.32 1.86
CA VAL A 42 -3.42 3.17 1.84
C VAL A 42 -2.15 3.60 2.57
N LEU A 43 -2.10 3.35 3.88
CA LEU A 43 -0.94 3.71 4.70
C LEU A 43 0.12 2.62 4.54
N LYS A 44 1.13 2.92 3.75
CA LYS A 44 2.21 1.99 3.41
C LYS A 44 3.13 1.76 4.61
N GLY A 45 3.64 0.55 4.71
CA GLY A 45 4.57 0.16 5.77
C GLY A 45 4.71 -1.34 5.81
N TYR A 46 5.32 -1.84 6.89
CA TYR A 46 5.48 -3.28 7.10
C TYR A 46 4.14 -4.02 7.03
N GLU A 47 3.11 -3.47 7.69
CA GLU A 47 1.74 -3.94 7.57
C GLU A 47 0.91 -2.81 6.99
N THR A 48 0.71 -2.82 5.67
CA THR A 48 -0.05 -1.78 4.98
C THR A 48 -1.50 -1.78 5.42
N ILE A 49 -2.02 -0.61 5.75
CA ILE A 49 -3.39 -0.41 6.21
C ILE A 49 -4.20 0.25 5.11
N ILE A 50 -5.36 -0.30 4.82
CA ILE A 50 -6.32 0.27 3.85
C ILE A 50 -7.60 0.60 4.61
N THR A 51 -8.06 1.84 4.50
CA THR A 51 -9.31 2.24 5.13
C THR A 51 -10.04 3.30 4.32
N ASP A 52 -11.36 3.27 4.39
CA ASP A 52 -12.24 4.33 3.87
C ASP A 52 -12.77 5.24 5.00
N GLY A 53 -12.24 5.06 6.21
CA GLY A 53 -12.72 5.73 7.42
C GLY A 53 -13.66 4.87 8.26
N ASN A 54 -14.31 3.90 7.64
CA ASN A 54 -15.28 3.00 8.28
C ASN A 54 -14.67 1.64 8.59
N LYS A 55 -14.20 0.95 7.56
CA LYS A 55 -13.58 -0.36 7.67
C LYS A 55 -12.07 -0.23 7.57
N ILE A 56 -11.37 -1.12 8.26
CA ILE A 56 -9.90 -1.19 8.23
C ILE A 56 -9.51 -2.58 7.75
N TYR A 57 -8.59 -2.61 6.81
CA TYR A 57 -7.96 -3.83 6.31
C TYR A 57 -6.46 -3.73 6.53
N ILE A 58 -5.85 -4.80 7.04
CA ILE A 58 -4.40 -4.83 7.29
C ILE A 58 -3.80 -5.97 6.48
N CYS A 59 -2.83 -5.63 5.63
CA CYS A 59 -2.06 -6.63 4.89
C CYS A 59 -0.84 -7.04 5.71
N LYS A 60 -0.79 -8.31 6.09
CA LYS A 60 0.28 -8.85 6.96
C LYS A 60 1.38 -9.57 6.17
N ASP A 61 1.32 -9.56 4.85
CA ASP A 61 2.26 -10.29 4.01
C ASP A 61 3.51 -9.50 3.61
N GLY A 62 3.59 -8.22 4.02
CA GLY A 62 4.74 -7.38 3.71
C GLY A 62 6.00 -7.76 4.47
N ASP A 63 7.16 -7.55 3.85
CA ASP A 63 8.47 -7.73 4.48
C ASP A 63 9.47 -6.68 3.97
N SER A 64 10.72 -6.78 4.42
CA SER A 64 11.77 -5.82 4.08
C SER A 64 12.13 -5.81 2.59
N SER A 65 11.73 -6.82 1.82
CA SER A 65 12.02 -6.88 0.38
C SER A 65 11.27 -5.81 -0.41
N LEU A 66 10.24 -5.18 0.19
CA LEU A 66 9.52 -4.04 -0.41
C LEU A 66 10.20 -2.69 -0.15
N ALA A 67 11.23 -2.63 0.68
CA ALA A 67 11.92 -1.39 1.02
C ALA A 67 12.98 -1.05 -0.04
N PHE A 68 12.56 -0.68 -1.25
CA PHE A 68 13.45 -0.27 -2.33
C PHE A 68 12.83 0.89 -3.13
N ALA A 69 13.68 1.60 -3.86
CA ALA A 69 13.24 2.74 -4.67
C ALA A 69 12.28 2.29 -5.78
N GLY A 70 11.16 2.99 -5.91
CA GLY A 70 10.14 2.68 -6.93
C GLY A 70 9.07 1.71 -6.48
N SER A 71 9.19 1.09 -5.31
CA SER A 71 8.19 0.14 -4.80
C SER A 71 6.81 0.77 -4.65
N GLY A 72 6.75 1.99 -4.13
CA GLY A 72 5.49 2.74 -3.98
C GLY A 72 4.84 3.07 -5.31
N ASP A 73 5.63 3.39 -6.32
CA ASP A 73 5.13 3.69 -7.67
C ASP A 73 4.53 2.44 -8.31
N ILE A 74 5.12 1.28 -8.09
CA ILE A 74 4.58 -0.01 -8.56
C ILE A 74 3.24 -0.27 -7.91
N LEU A 75 3.12 -0.06 -6.61
CA LEU A 75 1.87 -0.24 -5.88
C LEU A 75 0.78 0.68 -6.42
N ALA A 76 1.09 1.97 -6.59
CA ALA A 76 0.14 2.93 -7.14
C ALA A 76 -0.31 2.52 -8.56
N GLY A 77 0.62 2.05 -9.39
CA GLY A 77 0.31 1.55 -10.73
C GLY A 77 -0.59 0.34 -10.72
N LEU A 78 -0.39 -0.60 -9.79
CA LEU A 78 -1.26 -1.77 -9.63
C LEU A 78 -2.69 -1.37 -9.26
N ILE A 79 -2.84 -0.50 -8.28
CA ILE A 79 -4.15 0.00 -7.86
C ILE A 79 -4.85 0.67 -9.04
N GLY A 80 -4.15 1.55 -9.74
CA GLY A 80 -4.68 2.24 -10.93
C GLY A 80 -5.09 1.27 -12.03
N SER A 81 -4.31 0.20 -12.23
CA SER A 81 -4.63 -0.84 -13.22
C SER A 81 -5.93 -1.57 -12.89
N PHE A 82 -6.12 -1.97 -11.64
CA PHE A 82 -7.37 -2.64 -11.23
C PHE A 82 -8.58 -1.69 -11.35
N LEU A 83 -8.40 -0.41 -11.00
CA LEU A 83 -9.43 0.61 -11.21
C LEU A 83 -9.82 0.72 -12.68
N ALA A 84 -8.83 0.77 -13.56
CA ALA A 84 -9.05 0.88 -15.01
C ALA A 84 -9.79 -0.35 -15.58
N GLN A 85 -9.65 -1.51 -14.93
CA GLN A 85 -10.34 -2.74 -15.30
C GLN A 85 -11.76 -2.83 -14.72
N GLY A 86 -12.19 -1.81 -13.99
CA GLY A 86 -13.56 -1.72 -13.48
C GLY A 86 -13.76 -2.22 -12.05
N ALA A 87 -12.70 -2.54 -11.32
CA ALA A 87 -12.81 -2.92 -9.92
C ALA A 87 -13.26 -1.72 -9.06
N LYS A 88 -13.99 -2.01 -8.00
CA LYS A 88 -14.34 -0.99 -7.01
C LYS A 88 -13.08 -0.45 -6.34
N ARG A 89 -13.13 0.78 -5.83
CA ARG A 89 -11.95 1.45 -5.25
C ARG A 89 -11.31 0.66 -4.11
N ILE A 90 -12.09 0.20 -3.15
CA ILE A 90 -11.58 -0.62 -2.03
C ILE A 90 -10.98 -1.93 -2.56
N ASP A 91 -11.67 -2.59 -3.48
CA ASP A 91 -11.19 -3.85 -4.05
C ASP A 91 -9.88 -3.66 -4.82
N SER A 92 -9.75 -2.55 -5.54
CA SER A 92 -8.50 -2.20 -6.24
C SER A 92 -7.33 -2.03 -5.28
N CYS A 93 -7.58 -1.39 -4.13
CA CYS A 93 -6.56 -1.24 -3.08
C CYS A 93 -6.19 -2.59 -2.48
N LEU A 94 -7.19 -3.41 -2.14
CA LEU A 94 -6.96 -4.73 -1.55
C LEU A 94 -6.19 -5.64 -2.50
N LEU A 95 -6.58 -5.69 -3.76
CA LEU A 95 -5.90 -6.49 -4.78
C LEU A 95 -4.48 -5.99 -5.03
N GLY A 96 -4.31 -4.68 -5.21
CA GLY A 96 -3.01 -4.08 -5.48
C GLY A 96 -2.02 -4.32 -4.33
N VAL A 97 -2.45 -4.07 -3.11
CA VAL A 97 -1.61 -4.27 -1.92
C VAL A 97 -1.27 -5.75 -1.74
N SER A 98 -2.26 -6.63 -1.91
CA SER A 98 -2.06 -8.07 -1.71
C SER A 98 -1.10 -8.67 -2.73
N ILE A 99 -1.26 -8.37 -4.02
CA ILE A 99 -0.37 -8.92 -5.05
C ILE A 99 1.04 -8.34 -4.95
N HIS A 100 1.16 -7.07 -4.59
CA HIS A 100 2.44 -6.40 -4.38
C HIS A 100 3.23 -7.08 -3.26
N ALA A 101 2.58 -7.26 -2.10
CA ALA A 101 3.19 -7.90 -0.94
C ALA A 101 3.50 -9.38 -1.20
N TYR A 102 2.55 -10.11 -1.79
CA TYR A 102 2.71 -11.53 -2.09
C TYR A 102 3.89 -11.76 -3.04
N SER A 103 4.00 -10.96 -4.09
CA SER A 103 5.08 -11.10 -5.08
C SER A 103 6.45 -10.89 -4.47
N ALA A 104 6.58 -9.89 -3.57
CA ALA A 104 7.84 -9.63 -2.89
C ALA A 104 8.17 -10.69 -1.85
N THR A 105 7.19 -11.07 -1.03
CA THR A 105 7.37 -12.07 0.04
C THR A 105 7.76 -13.43 -0.51
N ASN A 106 7.21 -13.81 -1.67
CA ASN A 106 7.49 -15.10 -2.29
C ASN A 106 8.65 -15.04 -3.29
N SER A 107 9.38 -13.93 -3.33
CA SER A 107 10.60 -13.81 -4.12
C SER A 107 11.71 -14.66 -3.52
N LYS A 108 12.55 -15.23 -4.37
CA LYS A 108 13.80 -15.88 -3.95
C LYS A 108 14.82 -14.87 -3.45
N LEU A 109 14.69 -13.61 -3.85
CA LEU A 109 15.58 -12.52 -3.51
C LEU A 109 14.96 -11.67 -2.40
N LYS A 110 15.25 -11.99 -1.14
CA LYS A 110 14.73 -11.25 0.02
C LYS A 110 15.40 -9.88 0.18
N ARG A 111 16.62 -9.75 -0.35
CA ARG A 111 17.36 -8.49 -0.35
C ARG A 111 17.83 -8.20 -1.76
N GLY A 112 17.95 -6.91 -2.08
CA GLY A 112 18.38 -6.48 -3.40
C GLY A 112 17.34 -6.65 -4.50
N LEU A 113 16.07 -6.88 -4.12
CA LEU A 113 14.98 -6.93 -5.08
C LEU A 113 14.85 -5.57 -5.77
N THR A 114 14.87 -5.57 -7.10
CA THR A 114 14.71 -4.35 -7.89
C THR A 114 13.25 -4.17 -8.31
N ALA A 115 12.91 -2.94 -8.74
CA ALA A 115 11.58 -2.63 -9.28
C ALA A 115 11.24 -3.53 -10.47
N ASN A 116 12.20 -3.73 -11.40
CA ASN A 116 11.98 -4.57 -12.59
C ASN A 116 11.73 -6.02 -12.21
N GLU A 117 12.47 -6.55 -11.25
CA GLU A 117 12.28 -7.92 -10.76
C GLU A 117 10.90 -8.09 -10.12
N LEU A 118 10.44 -7.10 -9.35
CA LEU A 118 9.09 -7.14 -8.75
C LEU A 118 8.01 -7.10 -9.84
N ILE A 119 8.17 -6.27 -10.86
CA ILE A 119 7.22 -6.21 -11.99
C ILE A 119 7.10 -7.57 -12.65
N ASP A 120 8.22 -8.24 -12.90
CA ASP A 120 8.21 -9.58 -13.50
C ASP A 120 7.51 -10.61 -12.62
N LEU A 121 7.75 -10.58 -11.31
CA LEU A 121 7.10 -11.45 -10.34
C LEU A 121 5.59 -11.21 -10.29
N ILE A 122 5.16 -9.96 -10.32
CA ILE A 122 3.75 -9.58 -10.33
C ILE A 122 3.09 -10.13 -11.59
N ARG A 123 3.71 -9.93 -12.76
CA ARG A 123 3.19 -10.44 -14.03
C ARG A 123 3.01 -11.96 -13.97
N LYS A 124 4.00 -12.66 -13.45
CA LYS A 124 3.94 -14.12 -13.28
C LYS A 124 2.78 -14.53 -12.38
N ASN A 125 2.63 -13.85 -11.24
CA ASN A 125 1.58 -14.19 -10.27
C ASN A 125 0.17 -13.87 -10.80
N LEU A 126 0.02 -12.80 -11.58
CA LEU A 126 -1.27 -12.44 -12.20
C LEU A 126 -1.71 -13.44 -13.26
N ASN A 127 -0.79 -14.18 -13.85
CA ASN A 127 -1.05 -15.11 -14.95
C ASN A 127 -1.07 -16.58 -14.53
N GLN A 128 -1.13 -16.84 -13.23
CA GLN A 128 -1.26 -18.20 -12.70
C GLN A 128 -2.71 -18.68 -12.72
#